data_f30b42e40081a8871b8fbd52ce917f3b
#
_entry.id   f30b42e40081a8871b8fbd52ce917f3b
#
_cell.length_a   1.000
_cell.length_b   1.000
_cell.length_c   1.000
_cell.angle_alpha   90.00
_cell.angle_beta   90.00
_cell.angle_gamma   90.00
#
_symmetry.space_group_name_H-M   'P 1'
#
loop_
_entity.id
_entity.type
_entity.pdbx_description
1 polymer ?
#
loop_
_entity_poly.entity_id
_entity_poly.type
_entity_poly.pdbx_seq_one_letter_code
_entity_poly.pdbx_strand_id
1 'polypeptide(L)'
;MINYGLENRVAIITGANNPWGIGATTALAFAREGAKVVLVYKKVQRPFDPDKTGANGVDRYYAANAGDATAVESKLQALGADYLIIESDISNEAAVKDIYAAVMERYGRVDILVNNAATDDENGFDTIEKITQKVIDETFAVNVRGSLLMAR
;
A
#
# COMPACT_ATOMS: atom_id res chain seq x y z
N MET A 1 -5.97 -23.48 18.25
CA MET A 1 -5.72 -22.21 17.52
C MET A 1 -4.88 -22.57 16.32
N ILE A 2 -5.23 -22.08 15.15
CA ILE A 2 -4.44 -22.33 13.93
C ILE A 2 -3.18 -21.45 14.01
N ASN A 3 -2.01 -22.03 13.79
CA ASN A 3 -0.75 -21.28 13.69
C ASN A 3 -0.44 -21.09 12.19
N TYR A 4 -0.44 -19.84 11.72
CA TYR A 4 -0.15 -19.50 10.33
C TYR A 4 1.36 -19.37 10.04
N GLY A 5 2.23 -19.53 11.04
CA GLY A 5 3.68 -19.43 10.89
C GLY A 5 4.18 -18.01 10.55
N LEU A 6 3.42 -16.98 10.91
CA LEU A 6 3.72 -15.59 10.61
C LEU A 6 4.54 -14.89 11.69
N GLU A 7 4.65 -15.48 12.87
CA GLU A 7 5.40 -14.90 13.98
C GLU A 7 6.85 -14.59 13.58
N ASN A 8 7.28 -13.37 13.81
CA ASN A 8 8.59 -12.82 13.43
C ASN A 8 8.92 -12.82 11.93
N ARG A 9 7.97 -13.14 11.04
CA ARG A 9 8.14 -12.97 9.60
C ARG A 9 8.06 -11.50 9.22
N VAL A 10 8.87 -11.08 8.26
CA VAL A 10 8.87 -9.71 7.73
C VAL A 10 8.02 -9.68 6.46
N ALA A 11 6.92 -8.92 6.51
CA ALA A 11 5.97 -8.80 5.41
C ALA A 11 5.94 -7.36 4.89
N ILE A 12 6.24 -7.17 3.60
CA ILE A 12 6.06 -5.91 2.89
C ILE A 12 4.67 -5.90 2.27
N ILE A 13 3.89 -4.86 2.53
CA ILE A 13 2.56 -4.65 1.94
C ILE A 13 2.55 -3.31 1.22
N THR A 14 2.36 -3.31 -0.09
CA THR A 14 2.30 -2.10 -0.90
C THR A 14 0.87 -1.54 -0.98
N GLY A 15 0.70 -0.21 -1.06
CA GLY A 15 -0.60 0.45 -1.12
C GLY A 15 -1.38 0.37 0.20
N ALA A 16 -0.74 0.61 1.34
CA ALA A 16 -1.29 0.31 2.65
C ALA A 16 -1.60 1.52 3.54
N ASN A 17 -1.67 2.75 2.99
CA ASN A 17 -2.00 3.96 3.77
C ASN A 17 -3.50 4.15 4.03
N ASN A 18 -4.38 3.61 3.19
CA ASN A 18 -5.82 3.76 3.34
C ASN A 18 -6.35 2.84 4.47
N PRO A 19 -6.87 3.38 5.59
CA PRO A 19 -7.28 2.58 6.76
C PRO A 19 -8.51 1.69 6.52
N TRP A 20 -9.20 1.85 5.39
CA TRP A 20 -10.32 1.01 4.93
C TRP A 20 -9.94 0.14 3.72
N GLY A 21 -8.69 0.25 3.27
CA GLY A 21 -8.19 -0.48 2.12
C GLY A 21 -7.75 -1.92 2.46
N ILE A 22 -7.62 -2.72 1.40
CA ILE A 22 -7.17 -4.11 1.50
C ILE A 22 -5.77 -4.18 2.10
N GLY A 23 -4.84 -3.30 1.65
CA GLY A 23 -3.46 -3.29 2.14
C GLY A 23 -3.35 -3.05 3.64
N ALA A 24 -4.07 -2.06 4.18
CA ALA A 24 -4.09 -1.78 5.61
C ALA A 24 -4.70 -2.94 6.41
N THR A 25 -5.81 -3.51 5.91
CA THR A 25 -6.47 -4.65 6.57
C THR A 25 -5.56 -5.89 6.59
N THR A 26 -4.84 -6.15 5.50
CA THR A 26 -3.83 -7.22 5.42
C THR A 26 -2.69 -6.99 6.40
N ALA A 27 -2.14 -5.78 6.47
CA ALA A 27 -1.08 -5.43 7.40
C ALA A 27 -1.49 -5.65 8.86
N LEU A 28 -2.70 -5.21 9.23
CA LEU A 28 -3.24 -5.41 10.57
C LEU A 28 -3.49 -6.89 10.88
N ALA A 29 -3.92 -7.68 9.91
CA ALA A 29 -4.09 -9.12 10.08
C ALA A 29 -2.74 -9.81 10.33
N PHE A 30 -1.72 -9.49 9.55
CA PHE A 30 -0.36 -10.03 9.74
C PHE A 30 0.24 -9.60 11.08
N ALA A 31 0.05 -8.35 11.47
CA ALA A 31 0.52 -7.85 12.77
C ALA A 31 -0.12 -8.60 13.95
N ARG A 32 -1.41 -8.94 13.88
CA ARG A 32 -2.10 -9.74 14.91
C ARG A 32 -1.53 -11.15 15.05
N GLU A 33 -0.96 -11.69 13.98
CA GLU A 33 -0.30 -13.00 13.96
C GLU A 33 1.20 -12.92 14.27
N GLY A 34 1.68 -11.77 14.77
CA GLY A 34 3.06 -11.57 15.21
C GLY A 34 4.07 -11.29 14.09
N ALA A 35 3.60 -10.99 12.88
CA ALA A 35 4.50 -10.56 11.81
C ALA A 35 5.01 -9.13 12.04
N LYS A 36 6.22 -8.85 11.58
CA LYS A 36 6.77 -7.50 11.41
C LYS A 36 6.27 -6.96 10.08
N VAL A 37 5.59 -5.83 10.09
CA VAL A 37 4.93 -5.33 8.88
C VAL A 37 5.61 -4.08 8.34
N VAL A 38 5.84 -4.05 7.04
CA VAL A 38 6.36 -2.89 6.31
C VAL A 38 5.26 -2.36 5.42
N LEU A 39 4.78 -1.16 5.73
CA LEU A 39 3.79 -0.46 4.92
C LEU A 39 4.53 0.39 3.89
N VAL A 40 4.32 0.09 2.62
CA VAL A 40 4.81 0.93 1.51
C VAL A 40 3.61 1.60 0.86
N TYR A 41 3.66 2.93 0.70
CA TYR A 41 2.57 3.66 0.08
C TYR A 41 3.06 4.90 -0.66
N LYS A 42 2.22 5.40 -1.55
CA LYS A 42 2.37 6.69 -2.20
C LYS A 42 1.05 7.45 -2.02
N LYS A 43 1.13 8.73 -1.68
CA LYS A 43 -0.06 9.60 -1.67
C LYS A 43 -0.56 9.79 -3.09
N VAL A 44 -1.82 9.46 -3.33
CA VAL A 44 -2.46 9.60 -4.64
C VAL A 44 -3.53 10.68 -4.54
N GLN A 45 -3.26 11.81 -5.19
CA GLN A 45 -4.19 12.94 -5.23
C GLN A 45 -5.24 12.69 -6.31
N ARG A 46 -6.50 12.66 -5.90
CA ARG A 46 -7.67 12.61 -6.80
C ARG A 46 -8.72 13.61 -6.32
N PRO A 47 -9.50 14.18 -7.21
CA PRO A 47 -10.63 15.03 -6.81
C PRO A 47 -11.62 14.25 -5.95
N PHE A 48 -12.04 14.82 -4.83
CA PHE A 48 -13.11 14.31 -3.98
C PHE A 48 -13.89 15.46 -3.36
N ASP A 49 -15.13 15.20 -2.96
CA ASP A 49 -15.98 16.14 -2.26
C ASP A 49 -15.74 16.02 -0.74
N PRO A 50 -15.17 17.05 -0.09
CA PRO A 50 -14.86 17.00 1.34
C PRO A 50 -16.09 16.75 2.22
N ASP A 51 -17.26 17.23 1.79
CA ASP A 51 -18.51 17.09 2.56
C ASP A 51 -19.06 15.66 2.54
N LYS A 52 -18.59 14.82 1.60
CA LYS A 52 -19.01 13.43 1.45
C LYS A 52 -18.04 12.40 2.07
N THR A 53 -16.92 12.85 2.62
CA THR A 53 -15.90 11.93 3.19
C THR A 53 -16.35 11.24 4.47
N GLY A 54 -17.38 11.74 5.15
CA GLY A 54 -17.96 11.13 6.35
C GLY A 54 -18.75 9.83 6.11
N ALA A 55 -19.21 9.60 4.89
CA ALA A 55 -19.95 8.41 4.49
C ALA A 55 -19.07 7.42 3.72
N ASN A 56 -19.46 6.15 3.67
CA ASN A 56 -18.78 5.18 2.81
C ASN A 56 -19.02 5.54 1.35
N GLY A 57 -17.95 5.60 0.56
CA GLY A 57 -18.03 5.97 -0.84
C GLY A 57 -16.67 6.33 -1.42
N VAL A 58 -16.69 6.73 -2.70
CA VAL A 58 -15.49 7.06 -3.46
C VAL A 58 -14.75 8.27 -2.88
N ASP A 59 -15.48 9.29 -2.40
CA ASP A 59 -14.87 10.50 -1.84
C ASP A 59 -14.04 10.19 -0.59
N ARG A 60 -14.59 9.37 0.31
CA ARG A 60 -13.85 8.88 1.48
C ARG A 60 -12.61 8.07 1.08
N TYR A 61 -12.75 7.23 0.06
CA TYR A 61 -11.65 6.41 -0.44
C TYR A 61 -10.53 7.28 -1.03
N TYR A 62 -10.87 8.28 -1.85
CA TYR A 62 -9.88 9.18 -2.44
C TYR A 62 -9.22 10.10 -1.40
N ALA A 63 -10.00 10.62 -0.44
CA ALA A 63 -9.44 11.38 0.67
C ALA A 63 -8.42 10.56 1.47
N ALA A 64 -8.72 9.30 1.74
CA ALA A 64 -7.82 8.41 2.46
C ALA A 64 -6.55 8.07 1.67
N ASN A 65 -6.64 7.87 0.36
CA ASN A 65 -5.47 7.64 -0.50
C ASN A 65 -4.58 8.87 -0.66
N ALA A 66 -5.16 10.08 -0.54
CA ALA A 66 -4.43 11.34 -0.55
C ALA A 66 -3.69 11.62 0.77
N GLY A 67 -4.08 10.93 1.84
CA GLY A 67 -3.48 11.03 3.18
C GLY A 67 -2.23 10.19 3.35
N ASP A 68 -1.62 10.34 4.51
CA ASP A 68 -0.51 9.50 4.97
C ASP A 68 -1.03 8.21 5.64
N ALA A 69 -0.10 7.43 6.21
CA ALA A 69 -0.43 6.17 6.88
C ALA A 69 -0.75 6.33 8.39
N THR A 70 -0.87 7.54 8.93
CA THR A 70 -1.01 7.80 10.38
C THR A 70 -2.19 7.04 10.99
N ALA A 71 -3.32 6.93 10.30
CA ALA A 71 -4.48 6.20 10.79
C ALA A 71 -4.25 4.68 10.87
N VAL A 72 -3.43 4.13 9.99
CA VAL A 72 -3.02 2.70 10.01
C VAL A 72 -1.95 2.49 11.08
N GLU A 73 -0.99 3.41 11.15
CA GLU A 73 0.06 3.42 12.18
C GLU A 73 -0.51 3.36 13.59
N SER A 74 -1.48 4.23 13.90
CA SER A 74 -2.14 4.24 15.22
C SER A 74 -2.75 2.88 15.58
N LYS A 75 -3.30 2.16 14.59
CA LYS A 75 -3.86 0.82 14.81
C LYS A 75 -2.75 -0.22 15.05
N LEU A 76 -1.62 -0.12 14.35
CA LEU A 76 -0.46 -1.00 14.57
C LEU A 76 0.17 -0.76 15.94
N GLN A 77 0.28 0.49 16.37
CA GLN A 77 0.73 0.86 17.72
C GLN A 77 -0.17 0.27 18.80
N ALA A 78 -1.49 0.37 18.62
CA ALA A 78 -2.46 -0.20 19.56
C ALA A 78 -2.38 -1.75 19.66
N LEU A 79 -1.87 -2.42 18.63
CA LEU A 79 -1.58 -3.87 18.63
C LEU A 79 -0.22 -4.20 19.25
N GLY A 80 0.62 -3.21 19.57
CA GLY A 80 2.02 -3.44 19.98
C GLY A 80 2.87 -4.05 18.87
N ALA A 81 2.50 -3.83 17.60
CA ALA A 81 3.18 -4.43 16.46
C ALA A 81 4.57 -3.81 16.22
N ASP A 82 5.51 -4.59 15.70
CA ASP A 82 6.75 -4.08 15.11
C ASP A 82 6.49 -3.74 13.64
N TYR A 83 6.68 -2.48 13.26
CA TYR A 83 6.37 -2.00 11.91
C TYR A 83 7.39 -0.98 11.40
N LEU A 84 7.40 -0.82 10.08
CA LEU A 84 8.12 0.21 9.35
C LEU A 84 7.16 0.84 8.32
N ILE A 85 7.18 2.16 8.17
CA ILE A 85 6.34 2.88 7.20
C ILE A 85 7.24 3.62 6.23
N ILE A 86 7.01 3.43 4.93
CA ILE A 86 7.81 4.03 3.86
C ILE A 86 6.86 4.66 2.83
N GLU A 87 6.93 5.99 2.67
CA GLU A 87 6.30 6.67 1.54
C GLU A 87 7.21 6.56 0.33
N SER A 88 6.79 5.83 -0.69
CA SER A 88 7.61 5.54 -1.87
C SER A 88 6.77 5.13 -3.08
N ASP A 89 7.29 5.39 -4.28
CA ASP A 89 6.67 5.01 -5.55
C ASP A 89 7.28 3.73 -6.10
N ILE A 90 6.53 2.63 -6.07
CA ILE A 90 6.99 1.33 -6.57
C ILE A 90 7.21 1.28 -8.08
N SER A 91 6.71 2.24 -8.85
CA SER A 91 6.97 2.33 -10.29
C SER A 91 8.38 2.83 -10.62
N ASN A 92 9.13 3.32 -9.62
CA ASN A 92 10.49 3.82 -9.73
C ASN A 92 11.48 2.79 -9.20
N GLU A 93 12.38 2.31 -10.05
CA GLU A 93 13.36 1.27 -9.69
C GLU A 93 14.33 1.71 -8.58
N ALA A 94 14.79 2.97 -8.58
CA ALA A 94 15.67 3.47 -7.52
C ALA A 94 14.93 3.50 -6.16
N ALA A 95 13.68 3.97 -6.15
CA ALA A 95 12.85 3.99 -4.96
C ALA A 95 12.58 2.57 -4.41
N VAL A 96 12.41 1.58 -5.29
CA VAL A 96 12.26 0.17 -4.86
C VAL A 96 13.54 -0.34 -4.20
N LYS A 97 14.73 0.00 -4.72
CA LYS A 97 16.01 -0.35 -4.07
C LYS A 97 16.13 0.27 -2.69
N ASP A 98 15.70 1.53 -2.52
CA ASP A 98 15.71 2.22 -1.22
C ASP A 98 14.74 1.57 -0.22
N ILE A 99 13.56 1.11 -0.68
CA ILE A 99 12.63 0.34 0.17
C ILE A 99 13.34 -0.91 0.72
N TYR A 100 13.94 -1.71 -0.13
CA TYR A 100 14.62 -2.93 0.30
C TYR A 100 15.83 -2.64 1.18
N ALA A 101 16.61 -1.58 0.88
CA ALA A 101 17.73 -1.16 1.72
C ALA A 101 17.26 -0.85 3.16
N ALA A 102 16.18 -0.06 3.31
CA ALA A 102 15.62 0.28 4.61
C ALA A 102 15.08 -0.97 5.37
N VAL A 103 14.42 -1.89 4.66
CA VAL A 103 13.91 -3.12 5.25
C VAL A 103 15.04 -4.04 5.70
N MET A 104 16.08 -4.19 4.89
CA MET A 104 17.25 -5.00 5.22
C MET A 104 18.06 -4.40 6.37
N GLU A 105 18.20 -3.07 6.43
CA GLU A 105 18.84 -2.39 7.56
C GLU A 105 18.09 -2.64 8.88
N ARG A 106 16.74 -2.55 8.85
CA ARG A 106 15.92 -2.69 10.05
C ARG A 106 15.75 -4.14 10.51
N TYR A 107 15.53 -5.07 9.56
CA TYR A 107 15.08 -6.44 9.87
C TYR A 107 16.02 -7.53 9.37
N GLY A 108 16.94 -7.23 8.46
CA GLY A 108 17.90 -8.18 7.90
C GLY A 108 17.29 -9.24 6.96
N ARG A 109 15.99 -9.16 6.67
CA ARG A 109 15.27 -10.15 5.85
C ARG A 109 13.94 -9.62 5.31
N VAL A 110 13.45 -10.27 4.26
CA VAL A 110 12.07 -10.19 3.79
C VAL A 110 11.56 -11.61 3.58
N ASP A 111 10.39 -11.93 4.11
CA ASP A 111 9.79 -13.26 3.98
C ASP A 111 8.57 -13.26 3.08
N ILE A 112 7.82 -12.15 3.07
CA ILE A 112 6.52 -12.05 2.39
C ILE A 112 6.45 -10.72 1.69
N LEU A 113 5.98 -10.74 0.45
CA LEU A 113 5.61 -9.56 -0.31
C LEU A 113 4.12 -9.64 -0.71
N VAL A 114 3.37 -8.61 -0.37
CA VAL A 114 1.99 -8.42 -0.82
C VAL A 114 1.95 -7.27 -1.80
N ASN A 115 1.92 -7.57 -3.09
CA ASN A 115 1.74 -6.60 -4.17
C ASN A 115 0.26 -6.21 -4.22
N ASN A 116 -0.11 -5.20 -3.42
CA ASN A 116 -1.48 -4.68 -3.33
C ASN A 116 -1.62 -3.27 -3.93
N ALA A 117 -0.54 -2.51 -4.03
CA ALA A 117 -0.59 -1.20 -4.66
C ALA A 117 -1.04 -1.32 -6.13
N ALA A 118 -2.02 -0.53 -6.49
CA ALA A 118 -2.53 -0.43 -7.85
C ALA A 118 -2.99 1.00 -8.13
N THR A 119 -3.01 1.34 -9.39
CA THR A 119 -3.67 2.55 -9.90
C THR A 119 -4.65 2.17 -11.00
N ASP A 120 -5.65 3.00 -11.17
CA ASP A 120 -6.70 2.92 -12.18
C ASP A 120 -6.84 4.29 -12.87
N ASP A 121 -7.77 4.40 -13.78
CA ASP A 121 -8.11 5.67 -14.40
C ASP A 121 -8.61 6.68 -13.35
N GLU A 122 -8.08 7.90 -13.37
CA GLU A 122 -8.49 9.00 -12.50
C GLU A 122 -9.96 9.42 -12.68
N ASN A 123 -10.56 9.09 -13.82
CA ASN A 123 -11.96 9.34 -14.12
C ASN A 123 -12.88 8.16 -13.76
N GLY A 124 -12.36 7.11 -13.15
CA GLY A 124 -13.09 5.90 -12.80
C GLY A 124 -13.26 4.95 -13.99
N PHE A 125 -14.36 4.23 -14.02
CA PHE A 125 -14.66 3.25 -15.08
C PHE A 125 -15.16 3.94 -16.35
N ASP A 126 -14.24 4.55 -17.09
CA ASP A 126 -14.59 5.16 -18.37
C ASP A 126 -14.69 4.11 -19.49
N THR A 127 -15.29 4.50 -20.62
CA THR A 127 -15.35 3.60 -21.77
C THR A 127 -13.97 3.46 -22.40
N ILE A 128 -13.70 2.34 -23.06
CA ILE A 128 -12.41 2.03 -23.67
C ILE A 128 -11.93 3.11 -24.65
N GLU A 129 -12.87 3.78 -25.33
CA GLU A 129 -12.57 4.85 -26.28
C GLU A 129 -12.01 6.13 -25.62
N LYS A 130 -12.21 6.30 -24.32
CA LYS A 130 -11.74 7.45 -23.56
C LYS A 130 -10.42 7.20 -22.84
N ILE A 131 -9.94 5.95 -22.78
CA ILE A 131 -8.66 5.62 -22.15
C ILE A 131 -7.54 6.28 -22.93
N THR A 132 -6.78 7.15 -22.26
CA THR A 132 -5.65 7.84 -22.85
C THR A 132 -4.37 6.99 -22.76
N GLN A 133 -3.40 7.28 -23.63
CA GLN A 133 -2.07 6.66 -23.53
C GLN A 133 -1.46 6.89 -22.14
N LYS A 134 -1.61 8.08 -21.57
CA LYS A 134 -1.12 8.39 -20.20
C LYS A 134 -1.66 7.41 -19.17
N VAL A 135 -2.96 7.16 -19.19
CA VAL A 135 -3.61 6.21 -18.26
C VAL A 135 -3.06 4.81 -18.44
N ILE A 136 -2.89 4.36 -19.69
CA ILE A 136 -2.29 3.05 -19.99
C ILE A 136 -0.88 2.98 -19.41
N ASP A 137 -0.02 3.96 -19.71
CA ASP A 137 1.38 3.98 -19.29
C ASP A 137 1.50 4.00 -17.75
N GLU A 138 0.70 4.81 -17.06
CA GLU A 138 0.67 4.88 -15.59
C GLU A 138 0.17 3.57 -14.96
N THR A 139 -0.88 2.97 -15.52
CA THR A 139 -1.42 1.70 -15.04
C THR A 139 -0.40 0.58 -15.19
N PHE A 140 0.26 0.47 -16.33
CA PHE A 140 1.32 -0.53 -16.53
C PHE A 140 2.55 -0.25 -15.65
N ALA A 141 2.90 1.04 -15.46
CA ALA A 141 4.03 1.41 -14.60
C ALA A 141 3.84 0.96 -13.16
N VAL A 142 2.65 1.11 -12.60
CA VAL A 142 2.37 0.73 -11.21
C VAL A 142 1.99 -0.75 -11.11
N ASN A 143 0.96 -1.19 -11.85
CA ASN A 143 0.35 -2.49 -11.62
C ASN A 143 1.19 -3.65 -12.16
N VAL A 144 1.97 -3.42 -13.22
CA VAL A 144 2.81 -4.44 -13.84
C VAL A 144 4.28 -4.25 -13.47
N ARG A 145 4.89 -3.15 -13.92
CA ARG A 145 6.32 -2.92 -13.68
C ARG A 145 6.64 -2.80 -12.20
N GLY A 146 5.85 -2.03 -11.43
CA GLY A 146 6.04 -1.85 -10.00
C GLY A 146 5.97 -3.15 -9.23
N SER A 147 4.96 -3.97 -9.51
CA SER A 147 4.82 -5.30 -8.89
C SER A 147 5.99 -6.23 -9.23
N LEU A 148 6.50 -6.19 -10.48
CA LEU A 148 7.67 -6.97 -10.89
C LEU A 148 8.97 -6.46 -10.24
N LEU A 149 9.15 -5.13 -10.14
CA LEU A 149 10.30 -4.54 -9.47
C LEU A 149 10.34 -4.92 -7.98
N MET A 150 9.20 -4.92 -7.32
CA MET A 150 9.07 -5.35 -5.92
C MET A 150 9.32 -6.85 -5.74
N ALA A 151 9.04 -7.68 -6.74
CA ALA A 151 9.21 -9.13 -6.66
C ALA A 151 10.62 -9.61 -7.05
N ARG A 152 11.45 -8.76 -7.64
CA ARG A 152 12.81 -9.07 -8.08
C ARG A 152 13.80 -9.01 -6.92
#